data_8b9115419b73ac2d3f7394e6acecd066
#
_entry.id   8b9115419b73ac2d3f7394e6acecd066
#
_cell.length_a   1.000
_cell.length_b   1.000
_cell.length_c   1.000
_cell.angle_alpha   90.00
_cell.angle_beta   90.00
_cell.angle_gamma   90.00
#
_symmetry.space_group_name_H-M   'P 1'
#
loop_
_entity.id
_entity.type
_entity.pdbx_description
1 polymer ?
#
loop_
_entity_poly.entity_id
_entity_poly.type
_entity_poly.pdbx_seq_one_letter_code
_entity_poly.pdbx_strand_id
1 'polypeptide(L)'
;MIIHKLKVYPSKVKLSKKKQLAWKLAELASDNAKLNKDSVEMVINRIIDNASVAIASLNRKAVISSREMAMKHPRKNGATIFGINSNEKFDCEWAAWSNGTAVREL
;
A
#
# COMPACT_ATOMS: atom_id res chain seq x y z
N MET A 1 16.94 -17.94 -1.20
CA MET A 1 16.77 -16.46 -1.05
C MET A 1 17.47 -15.78 -2.21
N ILE A 2 16.76 -15.02 -3.00
CA ILE A 2 17.31 -14.25 -4.14
C ILE A 2 17.97 -12.98 -3.59
N ILE A 3 19.18 -12.66 -4.05
CA ILE A 3 19.90 -11.43 -3.68
C ILE A 3 20.23 -10.65 -4.95
N HIS A 4 19.72 -9.43 -5.06
CA HIS A 4 20.01 -8.53 -6.16
C HIS A 4 21.01 -7.44 -5.76
N LYS A 5 22.08 -7.32 -6.54
CA LYS A 5 22.94 -6.12 -6.48
C LYS A 5 22.29 -5.01 -7.30
N LEU A 6 22.02 -3.87 -6.65
CA LEU A 6 21.41 -2.71 -7.30
C LEU A 6 22.50 -1.73 -7.71
N LYS A 7 22.28 -1.08 -8.86
CA LYS A 7 23.10 0.00 -9.37
C LYS A 7 22.19 1.10 -9.89
N VAL A 8 22.50 2.34 -9.59
CA VAL A 8 21.80 3.51 -10.14
C VAL A 8 22.30 3.75 -11.56
N TYR A 9 21.38 4.02 -12.46
CA TYR A 9 21.65 4.32 -13.86
C TYR A 9 21.11 5.71 -14.20
N PRO A 10 21.80 6.50 -15.05
CA PRO A 10 21.24 7.74 -15.57
C PRO A 10 19.92 7.50 -16.29
N SER A 11 18.99 8.46 -16.22
CA SER A 11 17.65 8.37 -16.82
C SER A 11 17.65 8.12 -18.33
N LYS A 12 18.72 8.50 -19.03
CA LYS A 12 18.89 8.29 -20.48
C LYS A 12 19.22 6.85 -20.85
N VAL A 13 19.62 6.00 -19.89
CA VAL A 13 20.00 4.61 -20.16
C VAL A 13 18.76 3.75 -20.23
N LYS A 14 18.49 3.18 -21.41
CA LYS A 14 17.43 2.18 -21.57
C LYS A 14 17.90 0.85 -21.01
N LEU A 15 17.30 0.44 -19.88
CA LEU A 15 17.56 -0.87 -19.29
C LEU A 15 16.67 -1.94 -19.92
N SER A 16 17.26 -3.13 -20.15
CA SER A 16 16.43 -4.31 -20.47
C SER A 16 15.48 -4.62 -19.31
N LYS A 17 14.33 -5.21 -19.59
CA LYS A 17 13.24 -5.47 -18.64
C LYS A 17 13.74 -6.13 -17.34
N LYS A 18 14.57 -7.16 -17.43
CA LYS A 18 15.14 -7.89 -16.27
C LYS A 18 16.14 -7.07 -15.43
N LYS A 19 16.69 -5.99 -15.97
CA LYS A 19 17.59 -5.09 -15.22
C LYS A 19 16.86 -3.96 -14.50
N GLN A 20 15.57 -3.76 -14.78
CA GLN A 20 14.75 -2.74 -14.13
C GLN A 20 14.46 -3.11 -12.67
N LEU A 21 14.39 -2.10 -11.80
CA LEU A 21 14.10 -2.29 -10.38
C LEU A 21 12.76 -3.00 -10.15
N ALA A 22 11.72 -2.62 -10.90
CA ALA A 22 10.40 -3.25 -10.80
C ALA A 22 10.44 -4.77 -11.05
N TRP A 23 11.23 -5.22 -12.03
CA TRP A 23 11.41 -6.65 -12.29
C TRP A 23 12.08 -7.36 -11.11
N LYS A 24 13.14 -6.78 -10.57
CA LYS A 24 13.88 -7.35 -9.42
C LYS A 24 13.01 -7.41 -8.16
N LEU A 25 12.17 -6.40 -7.93
CA LEU A 25 11.20 -6.41 -6.82
C LEU A 25 10.14 -7.51 -7.01
N ALA A 26 9.64 -7.71 -8.24
CA ALA A 26 8.71 -8.78 -8.53
C ALA A 26 9.35 -10.18 -8.31
N GLU A 27 10.60 -10.37 -8.70
CA GLU A 27 11.34 -11.61 -8.42
C GLU A 27 11.48 -11.88 -6.92
N LEU A 28 11.82 -10.85 -6.13
CA LEU A 28 11.89 -10.98 -4.67
C LEU A 28 10.52 -11.30 -4.03
N ALA A 29 9.47 -10.64 -4.51
CA ALA A 29 8.11 -10.88 -4.01
C ALA A 29 7.59 -12.30 -4.35
N SER A 30 8.13 -12.91 -5.40
CA SER A 30 7.78 -14.27 -5.85
C SER A 30 8.73 -15.35 -5.29
N ASP A 31 9.75 -14.96 -4.52
CA ASP A 31 10.71 -15.90 -3.94
C ASP A 31 10.08 -16.64 -2.75
N ASN A 32 10.14 -17.98 -2.76
CA ASN A 32 9.67 -18.84 -1.67
C ASN A 32 10.64 -18.87 -0.47
N ALA A 33 11.39 -17.80 -0.24
CA ALA A 33 12.28 -17.70 0.89
C ALA A 33 11.50 -17.81 2.21
N LYS A 34 12.03 -18.60 3.17
CA LYS A 34 11.46 -18.70 4.51
C LYS A 34 11.55 -17.33 5.19
N LEU A 35 10.42 -16.80 5.62
CA LEU A 35 10.36 -15.52 6.33
C LEU A 35 10.96 -15.66 7.73
N ASN A 36 11.72 -14.65 8.13
CA ASN A 36 12.20 -14.51 9.50
C ASN A 36 11.02 -14.11 10.41
N LYS A 37 10.92 -14.73 11.58
CA LYS A 37 9.87 -14.47 12.56
C LYS A 37 9.83 -12.99 12.97
N ASP A 38 10.97 -12.39 13.25
CA ASP A 38 11.06 -10.98 13.67
C ASP A 38 10.56 -10.02 12.56
N SER A 39 10.83 -10.37 11.30
CA SER A 39 10.30 -9.60 10.16
C SER A 39 8.79 -9.71 10.06
N VAL A 40 8.21 -10.88 10.32
CA VAL A 40 6.75 -11.07 10.35
C VAL A 40 6.12 -10.27 11.47
N GLU A 41 6.67 -10.32 12.68
CA GLU A 41 6.21 -9.55 13.84
C GLU A 41 6.29 -8.04 13.57
N MET A 42 7.37 -7.58 12.97
CA MET A 42 7.50 -6.17 12.58
C MET A 42 6.42 -5.73 11.59
N VAL A 43 6.11 -6.56 10.58
CA VAL A 43 5.03 -6.25 9.61
C VAL A 43 3.68 -6.19 10.31
N ILE A 44 3.38 -7.13 11.20
CA ILE A 44 2.14 -7.13 11.98
C ILE A 44 2.02 -5.84 12.80
N ASN A 45 3.08 -5.45 13.51
CA ASN A 45 3.10 -4.22 14.29
C ASN A 45 2.89 -2.97 13.42
N ARG A 46 3.47 -2.93 12.22
CA ARG A 46 3.24 -1.83 11.26
C ARG A 46 1.81 -1.78 10.75
N ILE A 47 1.17 -2.93 10.55
CA ILE A 47 -0.24 -2.98 10.15
C ILE A 47 -1.13 -2.45 11.27
N ILE A 48 -0.86 -2.85 12.53
CA ILE A 48 -1.60 -2.38 13.70
C ILE A 48 -1.42 -0.87 13.87
N ASP A 49 -0.19 -0.37 13.79
CA ASP A 49 0.13 1.05 13.88
C ASP A 49 -0.62 1.86 12.82
N ASN A 50 -0.50 1.47 11.56
CA ASN A 50 -1.20 2.14 10.45
C ASN A 50 -2.72 2.13 10.62
N ALA A 51 -3.30 1.02 11.05
CA ALA A 51 -4.74 0.94 11.30
C ALA A 51 -5.17 1.85 12.46
N SER A 52 -4.37 1.93 13.52
CA SER A 52 -4.62 2.81 14.67
C SER A 52 -4.57 4.28 14.26
N VAL A 53 -3.56 4.68 13.49
CA VAL A 53 -3.45 6.03 12.94
C VAL A 53 -4.65 6.35 12.04
N ALA A 54 -5.02 5.45 11.14
CA ALA A 54 -6.16 5.64 10.25
C ALA A 54 -7.46 5.88 11.02
N ILE A 55 -7.73 5.09 12.06
CA ILE A 55 -8.94 5.25 12.89
C ILE A 55 -8.89 6.56 13.70
N ALA A 56 -7.76 6.89 14.30
CA ALA A 56 -7.59 8.11 15.07
C ALA A 56 -7.73 9.37 14.21
N SER A 57 -7.42 9.29 12.92
CA SER A 57 -7.46 10.41 11.97
C SER A 57 -8.80 10.61 11.25
N LEU A 58 -9.81 9.76 11.48
CA LEU A 58 -11.08 9.77 10.74
C LEU A 58 -11.79 11.14 10.69
N ASN A 59 -11.61 11.95 11.72
CA ASN A 59 -12.22 13.28 11.84
C ASN A 59 -11.30 14.42 11.34
N ARG A 60 -10.13 14.10 10.81
CA ARG A 60 -9.23 15.09 10.20
C ARG A 60 -9.76 15.55 8.85
N LYS A 61 -9.64 16.84 8.56
CA LYS A 61 -10.19 17.46 7.34
C LYS A 61 -9.70 16.79 6.05
N ALA A 62 -8.41 16.50 5.96
CA ALA A 62 -7.83 15.82 4.80
C ALA A 62 -8.41 14.41 4.61
N VAL A 63 -8.60 13.67 5.71
CA VAL A 63 -9.16 12.31 5.68
C VAL A 63 -10.63 12.34 5.29
N ILE A 64 -11.42 13.27 5.85
CA ILE A 64 -12.83 13.45 5.47
C ILE A 64 -12.93 13.72 3.97
N SER A 65 -12.20 14.69 3.47
CA SER A 65 -12.23 15.08 2.06
C SER A 65 -11.83 13.94 1.11
N SER A 66 -10.74 13.21 1.44
CA SER A 66 -10.29 12.07 0.63
C SER A 66 -11.30 10.92 0.64
N ARG A 67 -11.93 10.66 1.78
CA ARG A 67 -12.96 9.63 1.94
C ARG A 67 -14.23 9.99 1.14
N GLU A 68 -14.71 11.21 1.24
CA GLU A 68 -15.87 11.69 0.47
C GLU A 68 -15.63 11.57 -1.05
N MET A 69 -14.42 11.86 -1.50
CA MET A 69 -14.07 11.67 -2.90
C MET A 69 -14.08 10.19 -3.28
N ALA A 70 -13.44 9.33 -2.50
CA ALA A 70 -13.38 7.90 -2.79
C ALA A 70 -14.77 7.24 -2.78
N MET A 71 -15.68 7.70 -1.93
CA MET A 71 -17.07 7.20 -1.86
C MET A 71 -17.90 7.50 -3.13
N LYS A 72 -17.47 8.44 -3.97
CA LYS A 72 -18.11 8.72 -5.27
C LYS A 72 -17.77 7.68 -6.34
N HIS A 73 -16.90 6.73 -6.04
CA HIS A 73 -16.45 5.68 -6.96
C HIS A 73 -16.81 4.28 -6.45
N PRO A 74 -18.12 3.95 -6.29
CA PRO A 74 -18.54 2.62 -5.85
C PRO A 74 -18.20 1.57 -6.91
N ARG A 75 -17.77 0.39 -6.46
CA ARG A 75 -17.39 -0.71 -7.36
C ARG A 75 -17.74 -2.06 -6.76
N LYS A 76 -18.52 -2.86 -7.47
CA LYS A 76 -18.77 -4.25 -7.09
C LYS A 76 -17.45 -5.03 -7.00
N ASN A 77 -17.23 -5.75 -5.91
CA ASN A 77 -15.99 -6.48 -5.62
C ASN A 77 -14.74 -5.59 -5.53
N GLY A 78 -14.91 -4.33 -5.18
CA GLY A 78 -13.83 -3.38 -4.95
C GLY A 78 -13.20 -3.52 -3.56
N ALA A 79 -12.50 -2.45 -3.14
CA ALA A 79 -11.82 -2.36 -1.86
C ALA A 79 -12.65 -1.65 -0.79
N THR A 80 -12.25 -1.80 0.48
CA THR A 80 -12.84 -1.11 1.64
C THR A 80 -12.10 0.17 1.97
N ILE A 81 -12.78 1.10 2.64
CA ILE A 81 -12.22 2.34 3.15
C ILE A 81 -12.35 2.35 4.67
N PHE A 82 -11.30 2.78 5.38
CA PHE A 82 -11.33 2.97 6.83
C PHE A 82 -12.46 3.91 7.25
N GLY A 83 -13.25 3.47 8.22
CA GLY A 83 -14.38 4.23 8.74
C GLY A 83 -15.66 4.16 7.92
N ILE A 84 -15.72 3.33 6.87
CA ILE A 84 -16.92 3.03 6.09
C ILE A 84 -17.34 1.57 6.33
N ASN A 85 -18.65 1.28 6.20
CA ASN A 85 -19.17 -0.06 6.35
C ASN A 85 -18.45 -1.03 5.40
N SER A 86 -17.97 -2.15 5.92
CA SER A 86 -17.21 -3.15 5.16
C SER A 86 -17.99 -3.81 4.01
N ASN A 87 -19.32 -3.72 4.01
CA ASN A 87 -20.16 -4.20 2.91
C ASN A 87 -20.15 -3.25 1.70
N GLU A 88 -19.81 -1.99 1.91
CA GLU A 88 -19.63 -1.02 0.85
C GLU A 88 -18.25 -1.17 0.22
N LYS A 89 -18.22 -1.22 -1.10
CA LYS A 89 -16.98 -1.43 -1.87
C LYS A 89 -16.79 -0.33 -2.89
N PHE A 90 -15.54 0.07 -3.04
CA PHE A 90 -15.13 1.20 -3.86
C PHE A 90 -14.03 0.81 -4.82
N ASP A 91 -13.79 1.63 -5.81
CA ASP A 91 -12.66 1.45 -6.73
C ASP A 91 -11.35 1.37 -5.95
N CYS A 92 -10.51 0.40 -6.30
CA CYS A 92 -9.30 0.07 -5.53
C CYS A 92 -8.30 1.24 -5.47
N GLU A 93 -8.20 2.02 -6.54
CA GLU A 93 -7.28 3.17 -6.59
C GLU A 93 -7.73 4.28 -5.64
N TRP A 94 -9.02 4.60 -5.64
CA TRP A 94 -9.60 5.60 -4.76
C TRP A 94 -9.60 5.16 -3.29
N ALA A 95 -9.90 3.90 -3.03
CA ALA A 95 -9.81 3.34 -1.69
C ALA A 95 -8.37 3.35 -1.17
N ALA A 96 -7.39 2.99 -1.99
CA ALA A 96 -5.97 3.04 -1.63
C ALA A 96 -5.51 4.47 -1.34
N TRP A 97 -5.93 5.45 -2.15
CA TRP A 97 -5.61 6.86 -1.91
C TRP A 97 -6.22 7.37 -0.59
N SER A 98 -7.50 7.11 -0.35
CA SER A 98 -8.18 7.51 0.88
C SER A 98 -7.55 6.87 2.12
N ASN A 99 -7.32 5.56 2.08
CA ASN A 99 -6.66 4.83 3.16
C ASN A 99 -5.23 5.31 3.39
N GLY A 100 -4.49 5.57 2.31
CA GLY A 100 -3.14 6.13 2.37
C GLY A 100 -3.08 7.50 3.02
N THR A 101 -4.07 8.37 2.76
CA THR A 101 -4.22 9.65 3.44
C THR A 101 -4.45 9.45 4.94
N ALA A 102 -5.35 8.54 5.31
CA ALA A 102 -5.70 8.29 6.71
C ALA A 102 -4.51 7.78 7.54
N VAL A 103 -3.69 6.85 7.02
CA VAL A 103 -2.54 6.29 7.75
C VAL A 103 -1.35 7.24 7.86
N ARG A 104 -1.41 8.41 7.27
CA ARG A 104 -0.30 9.40 7.25
C ARG A 104 -0.66 10.74 7.89
N GLU A 105 -1.87 10.88 8.43
CA GLU A 105 -2.40 12.18 8.90
C GLU A 105 -1.99 12.54 10.33
N LEU A 106 -1.45 11.62 11.13
CA LEU A 106 -0.97 11.87 12.51
C LEU A 106 0.55 11.82 12.59
#